data_3843405c2b1956d928ed1f9b36c9888e
#
_entry.id   3843405c2b1956d928ed1f9b36c9888e
#
_cell.length_a   1.000
_cell.length_b   1.000
_cell.length_c   1.000
_cell.angle_alpha   90.00
_cell.angle_beta   90.00
_cell.angle_gamma   90.00
#
_symmetry.space_group_name_H-M   'P 1'
#
loop_
_entity.id
_entity.type
_entity.pdbx_description
1 polymer ?
#
loop_
_entity_poly.entity_id
_entity_poly.type
_entity_poly.pdbx_seq_one_letter_code
_entity_poly.pdbx_strand_id
1 'polypeptide(L)'
;MNKSIVVSSVLMLVFTLFAGTIDAAEPDTRDTAVEDTQKPQQQPPEQQPMNEKEMILELKDKVDQVVEAQKKVLPSEFNPSIGLVGETIFSYRSKGSAETGSDRPGGFDAFQRAVEVNAAASVDPFAKAYVVINATADAATGESSLGVEEAALQTTALPGNLEVKAGRFFGEFGRLGYIHDHELPVVNRPLVLDQYIGGESRTDGVQLNWLVPVEHYISVTLGAGMQFGGDNPPNFVGNFRHGSGVNYWGRVSTYFDVTPDISVEPGISGLWNPKTDAQWDPAVQGLPTVGGNTYTERERRLVGADLVLSWKPLRNNQFQAVTWGTELLYSDNRYDVTDSLGAPLPSRTVGSQGLYSYVIYKWHRQWSGGVEYEWMEDIVNNHAKTSACSALVTWALSHWNQLRLQYTYTGPNSASGLDPDHAVYLQWAWIIGSHAHGWQQR
;
A
#
# COMPACT_ATOMS: atom_id res chain seq x y z
N MET A 1 12.07 1.35 -32.96
CA MET A 1 11.91 -0.03 -32.52
C MET A 1 10.57 -0.11 -31.79
N ASN A 2 9.72 -1.06 -32.13
CA ASN A 2 8.30 -1.08 -31.75
C ASN A 2 8.10 -1.22 -30.23
N LYS A 3 7.38 -0.26 -29.65
CA LYS A 3 7.03 -0.21 -28.20
C LYS A 3 6.19 -1.41 -27.71
N SER A 4 5.60 -2.20 -28.60
CA SER A 4 4.79 -3.39 -28.30
C SER A 4 5.61 -4.63 -27.87
N ILE A 5 6.91 -4.65 -28.06
CA ILE A 5 7.74 -5.84 -27.80
C ILE A 5 8.17 -5.93 -26.33
N VAL A 6 8.29 -4.79 -25.63
CA VAL A 6 8.76 -4.77 -24.23
C VAL A 6 7.69 -5.28 -23.27
N VAL A 7 6.43 -4.94 -23.49
CA VAL A 7 5.31 -5.41 -22.64
C VAL A 7 5.07 -6.91 -22.78
N SER A 8 5.21 -7.43 -24.02
CA SER A 8 5.06 -8.88 -24.26
C SER A 8 6.19 -9.72 -23.65
N SER A 9 7.40 -9.17 -23.55
CA SER A 9 8.55 -9.91 -23.01
C SER A 9 8.53 -10.04 -21.49
N VAL A 10 8.00 -9.05 -20.77
CA VAL A 10 7.85 -9.11 -19.31
C VAL A 10 6.73 -10.10 -18.92
N LEU A 11 5.64 -10.12 -19.68
CA LEU A 11 4.55 -11.09 -19.48
C LEU A 11 5.00 -12.55 -19.72
N MET A 12 5.90 -12.77 -20.69
CA MET A 12 6.38 -14.10 -21.03
C MET A 12 7.43 -14.63 -20.04
N LEU A 13 8.21 -13.76 -19.41
CA LEU A 13 9.21 -14.16 -18.41
C LEU A 13 8.57 -14.65 -17.09
N VAL A 14 7.43 -14.09 -16.71
CA VAL A 14 6.68 -14.53 -15.52
C VAL A 14 6.04 -15.91 -15.74
N PHE A 15 5.58 -16.22 -16.97
CA PHE A 15 4.99 -17.53 -17.28
C PHE A 15 6.01 -18.66 -17.41
N THR A 16 7.25 -18.39 -17.81
CA THR A 16 8.29 -19.43 -17.95
C THR A 16 8.94 -19.85 -16.64
N LEU A 17 8.88 -19.03 -15.59
CA LEU A 17 9.39 -19.40 -14.26
C LEU A 17 8.47 -20.34 -13.48
N PHE A 18 7.21 -20.50 -13.89
CA PHE A 18 6.24 -21.39 -13.25
C PHE A 18 5.99 -22.73 -13.96
N ALA A 19 6.66 -23.00 -15.09
CA ALA A 19 6.55 -24.27 -15.83
C ALA A 19 7.52 -25.37 -15.35
N GLY A 20 8.19 -25.20 -14.23
CA GLY A 20 9.04 -26.21 -13.58
C GLY A 20 8.20 -27.20 -12.78
N THR A 21 8.14 -28.40 -13.26
CA THR A 21 7.59 -29.66 -12.76
C THR A 21 7.40 -29.76 -11.25
N ILE A 22 6.14 -29.89 -10.85
CA ILE A 22 5.75 -30.39 -9.52
C ILE A 22 5.85 -31.91 -9.61
N ASP A 23 6.98 -32.47 -9.15
CA ASP A 23 7.07 -33.88 -8.86
C ASP A 23 6.39 -34.17 -7.53
N ALA A 24 5.29 -34.89 -7.59
CA ALA A 24 4.55 -35.32 -6.40
C ALA A 24 5.35 -36.46 -5.75
N ALA A 25 5.95 -36.22 -4.61
CA ALA A 25 6.56 -37.23 -3.77
C ALA A 25 5.45 -38.13 -3.19
N GLU A 26 5.45 -39.39 -3.56
CA GLU A 26 4.67 -40.46 -2.92
C GLU A 26 5.10 -40.68 -1.47
N PRO A 27 4.17 -40.95 -0.54
CA PRO A 27 4.52 -41.26 0.85
C PRO A 27 5.13 -42.64 0.96
N ASP A 28 6.37 -42.73 1.44
CA ASP A 28 7.11 -43.94 1.78
C ASP A 28 6.42 -44.69 2.93
N THR A 29 5.74 -45.79 2.58
CA THR A 29 5.20 -46.76 3.55
C THR A 29 6.30 -47.73 3.93
N ARG A 30 7.03 -47.48 5.03
CA ARG A 30 7.83 -48.49 5.72
C ARG A 30 7.12 -48.95 6.96
N ASP A 31 6.61 -50.17 6.88
CA ASP A 31 6.22 -51.01 8.01
C ASP A 31 7.39 -51.18 9.00
N THR A 32 7.19 -50.68 10.23
CA THR A 32 7.93 -51.15 11.39
C THR A 32 6.94 -51.76 12.38
N ALA A 33 6.93 -53.06 12.45
CA ALA A 33 6.24 -53.83 13.47
C ALA A 33 6.78 -53.43 14.86
N VAL A 34 5.90 -52.97 15.75
CA VAL A 34 6.18 -52.84 17.19
C VAL A 34 5.15 -53.66 17.96
N GLU A 35 5.69 -54.52 18.79
CA GLU A 35 5.07 -55.49 19.64
C GLU A 35 3.95 -54.95 20.52
N ASP A 36 2.87 -55.66 20.53
CA ASP A 36 1.62 -55.44 21.24
C ASP A 36 1.78 -55.75 22.75
N THR A 37 1.70 -54.72 23.60
CA THR A 37 1.44 -54.90 25.04
C THR A 37 0.14 -54.15 25.36
N GLN A 38 -0.94 -54.91 25.31
CA GLN A 38 -2.28 -54.47 25.68
C GLN A 38 -2.36 -54.10 27.16
N LYS A 39 -2.54 -52.81 27.47
CA LYS A 39 -3.21 -52.36 28.66
C LYS A 39 -4.70 -52.13 28.38
N PRO A 40 -5.62 -52.53 29.25
CA PRO A 40 -7.06 -52.32 29.04
C PRO A 40 -7.38 -50.84 28.92
N GLN A 41 -7.82 -50.40 27.74
CA GLN A 41 -8.40 -49.07 27.57
C GLN A 41 -9.78 -49.06 28.21
N GLN A 42 -9.95 -48.23 29.23
CA GLN A 42 -11.27 -47.81 29.70
C GLN A 42 -11.96 -47.04 28.57
N GLN A 43 -13.08 -47.55 28.09
CA GLN A 43 -13.94 -46.86 27.13
C GLN A 43 -14.39 -45.53 27.75
N PRO A 44 -14.36 -44.41 26.99
CA PRO A 44 -14.98 -43.15 27.38
C PRO A 44 -16.49 -43.42 27.63
N PRO A 45 -17.12 -42.77 28.57
CA PRO A 45 -18.55 -42.93 28.83
C PRO A 45 -19.31 -42.56 27.53
N GLU A 46 -20.19 -43.48 27.12
CA GLU A 46 -21.13 -43.31 26.01
C GLU A 46 -21.97 -42.04 26.25
N GLN A 47 -21.67 -40.95 25.53
CA GLN A 47 -22.52 -39.76 25.59
C GLN A 47 -23.87 -40.12 24.96
N GLN A 48 -24.90 -40.18 25.76
CA GLN A 48 -26.27 -40.29 25.29
C GLN A 48 -26.56 -39.16 24.30
N PRO A 49 -27.24 -39.40 23.17
CA PRO A 49 -27.56 -38.35 22.20
C PRO A 49 -28.40 -37.29 22.91
N MET A 50 -27.85 -36.07 23.01
CA MET A 50 -28.54 -34.91 23.56
C MET A 50 -29.84 -34.66 22.79
N ASN A 51 -30.91 -34.45 23.55
CA ASN A 51 -32.21 -34.10 22.98
C ASN A 51 -32.09 -32.78 22.22
N GLU A 52 -32.79 -32.64 21.07
CA GLU A 52 -32.78 -31.45 20.22
C GLU A 52 -33.03 -30.14 21.00
N LYS A 53 -33.84 -30.19 22.04
CA LYS A 53 -34.10 -29.05 22.93
C LYS A 53 -32.88 -28.67 23.80
N GLU A 54 -32.13 -29.64 24.26
CA GLU A 54 -30.91 -29.41 25.06
C GLU A 54 -29.79 -28.84 24.18
N MET A 55 -29.69 -29.29 22.95
CA MET A 55 -28.76 -28.78 21.97
C MET A 55 -29.07 -27.33 21.57
N ILE A 56 -30.36 -27.00 21.43
CA ILE A 56 -30.80 -25.61 21.15
C ILE A 56 -30.53 -24.70 22.35
N LEU A 57 -30.72 -25.19 23.60
CA LEU A 57 -30.39 -24.42 24.81
C LEU A 57 -28.89 -24.18 24.94
N GLU A 58 -28.06 -25.19 24.69
CA GLU A 58 -26.58 -25.06 24.72
C GLU A 58 -26.07 -24.13 23.64
N LEU A 59 -26.63 -24.18 22.42
CA LEU A 59 -26.32 -23.25 21.33
C LEU A 59 -26.73 -21.83 21.73
N LYS A 60 -27.89 -21.63 22.34
CA LYS A 60 -28.33 -20.32 22.81
C LYS A 60 -27.38 -19.77 23.88
N ASP A 61 -27.01 -20.57 24.89
CA ASP A 61 -26.05 -20.16 25.92
C ASP A 61 -24.68 -19.80 25.32
N LYS A 62 -24.19 -20.55 24.32
CA LYS A 62 -22.94 -20.23 23.60
C LYS A 62 -23.07 -18.95 22.80
N VAL A 63 -24.19 -18.73 22.13
CA VAL A 63 -24.47 -17.48 21.40
C VAL A 63 -24.53 -16.29 22.36
N ASP A 64 -25.24 -16.45 23.49
CA ASP A 64 -25.34 -15.40 24.52
C ASP A 64 -23.97 -15.11 25.15
N GLN A 65 -23.12 -16.10 25.38
CA GLN A 65 -21.73 -15.91 25.82
C GLN A 65 -20.86 -15.19 24.78
N VAL A 66 -21.01 -15.53 23.51
CA VAL A 66 -20.29 -14.83 22.41
C VAL A 66 -20.79 -13.39 22.28
N VAL A 67 -22.10 -13.14 22.37
CA VAL A 67 -22.67 -11.80 22.36
C VAL A 67 -22.24 -10.98 23.57
N GLU A 68 -22.19 -11.58 24.78
CA GLU A 68 -21.66 -10.92 25.96
C GLU A 68 -20.16 -10.65 25.87
N ALA A 69 -19.38 -11.58 25.32
CA ALA A 69 -17.96 -11.39 25.06
C ALA A 69 -17.73 -10.31 24.01
N GLN A 70 -18.53 -10.27 22.94
CA GLN A 70 -18.49 -9.21 21.95
C GLN A 70 -18.89 -7.85 22.51
N LYS A 71 -19.90 -7.77 23.43
CA LYS A 71 -20.24 -6.53 24.12
C LYS A 71 -19.11 -6.02 25.03
N LYS A 72 -18.28 -6.92 25.56
CA LYS A 72 -17.08 -6.54 26.34
C LYS A 72 -15.89 -6.14 25.47
N VAL A 73 -15.87 -6.59 24.21
CA VAL A 73 -14.79 -6.31 23.24
C VAL A 73 -15.17 -5.15 22.29
N LEU A 74 -16.47 -4.90 22.10
CA LEU A 74 -16.90 -3.70 21.36
C LEU A 74 -16.57 -2.47 22.21
N PRO A 75 -15.84 -1.50 21.66
CA PRO A 75 -15.65 -0.22 22.35
C PRO A 75 -17.03 0.33 22.71
N SER A 76 -17.26 0.64 23.99
CA SER A 76 -18.45 1.39 24.36
C SER A 76 -18.41 2.74 23.66
N GLU A 77 -19.54 3.43 23.53
CA GLU A 77 -19.63 4.77 22.93
C GLU A 77 -18.59 5.75 23.50
N PHE A 78 -18.05 5.45 24.69
CA PHE A 78 -17.06 6.25 25.42
C PHE A 78 -15.65 5.63 25.48
N ASN A 79 -15.42 4.47 24.85
CA ASN A 79 -14.13 3.79 24.91
C ASN A 79 -13.61 3.54 23.49
N PRO A 80 -12.78 4.42 22.93
CA PRO A 80 -12.23 4.25 21.61
C PRO A 80 -11.33 3.01 21.55
N SER A 81 -11.36 2.34 20.41
CA SER A 81 -10.37 1.36 20.04
C SER A 81 -9.04 2.06 19.84
N ILE A 82 -8.00 1.69 20.58
CA ILE A 82 -6.67 2.31 20.49
C ILE A 82 -5.67 1.28 20.03
N GLY A 83 -4.80 1.66 19.09
CA GLY A 83 -3.68 0.88 18.63
C GLY A 83 -2.39 1.69 18.53
N LEU A 84 -1.29 1.00 18.49
CA LEU A 84 0.04 1.53 18.28
C LEU A 84 0.76 0.69 17.22
N VAL A 85 1.34 1.34 16.23
CA VAL A 85 2.20 0.71 15.23
C VAL A 85 3.60 1.28 15.38
N GLY A 86 4.61 0.45 15.31
CA GLY A 86 5.98 0.89 15.24
C GLY A 86 6.70 0.25 14.08
N GLU A 87 7.50 1.06 13.39
CA GLU A 87 8.26 0.62 12.25
C GLU A 87 9.66 1.18 12.25
N THR A 88 10.63 0.28 12.41
CA THR A 88 12.06 0.60 12.41
C THR A 88 12.71 0.04 11.15
N ILE A 89 13.51 0.86 10.48
CA ILE A 89 14.28 0.46 9.30
C ILE A 89 15.77 0.48 9.64
N PHE A 90 16.45 -0.62 9.39
CA PHE A 90 17.91 -0.69 9.30
C PHE A 90 18.25 -0.80 7.82
N SER A 91 19.15 0.03 7.32
CA SER A 91 19.47 0.07 5.90
C SER A 91 20.95 0.16 5.63
N TYR A 92 21.34 -0.28 4.45
CA TYR A 92 22.62 0.00 3.84
C TYR A 92 22.39 0.44 2.41
N ARG A 93 23.02 1.52 1.99
CA ARG A 93 22.97 2.02 0.60
C ARG A 93 24.37 2.27 0.08
N SER A 94 24.61 1.88 -1.17
CA SER A 94 25.90 2.08 -1.84
C SER A 94 26.15 3.55 -2.23
N LYS A 95 25.07 4.33 -2.37
CA LYS A 95 25.09 5.73 -2.82
C LYS A 95 24.36 6.65 -1.85
N GLY A 96 24.82 7.87 -1.72
CA GLY A 96 24.16 8.93 -0.98
C GLY A 96 23.10 9.66 -1.81
N SER A 97 22.32 10.55 -1.16
CA SER A 97 21.22 11.28 -1.78
C SER A 97 21.61 12.13 -2.99
N ALA A 98 22.78 12.76 -2.96
CA ALA A 98 23.29 13.52 -4.11
C ALA A 98 23.56 12.67 -5.36
N GLU A 99 23.79 11.36 -5.18
CA GLU A 99 24.08 10.42 -6.28
C GLU A 99 22.84 9.64 -6.74
N THR A 100 21.79 9.57 -5.92
CA THR A 100 20.57 8.78 -6.19
C THR A 100 19.31 9.61 -6.30
N GLY A 101 19.36 10.91 -5.99
CA GLY A 101 18.18 11.76 -5.90
C GLY A 101 17.24 11.41 -4.74
N SER A 102 17.75 10.72 -3.73
CA SER A 102 17.01 10.31 -2.55
C SER A 102 17.47 11.14 -1.34
N ASP A 103 16.59 11.42 -0.42
CA ASP A 103 16.89 12.12 0.84
C ASP A 103 17.62 11.25 1.89
N ARG A 104 17.91 9.98 1.57
CA ARG A 104 18.54 9.02 2.47
C ARG A 104 20.07 9.04 2.36
N PRO A 105 20.81 8.89 3.49
CA PRO A 105 22.26 8.81 3.48
C PRO A 105 22.77 7.54 2.80
N GLY A 106 23.98 7.58 2.27
CA GLY A 106 24.75 6.40 1.89
C GLY A 106 25.38 5.72 3.10
N GLY A 107 25.79 4.44 2.97
CA GLY A 107 26.32 3.63 4.05
C GLY A 107 25.24 3.00 4.92
N PHE A 108 25.57 2.72 6.18
CA PHE A 108 24.62 2.15 7.15
C PHE A 108 23.82 3.24 7.83
N ASP A 109 22.53 2.96 8.00
CA ASP A 109 21.59 3.82 8.69
C ASP A 109 20.58 3.00 9.49
N ALA A 110 19.99 3.62 10.54
CA ALA A 110 18.91 3.06 11.34
C ALA A 110 17.99 4.19 11.78
N PHE A 111 16.75 4.14 11.38
CA PHE A 111 15.77 5.18 11.71
C PHE A 111 14.40 4.61 12.00
N GLN A 112 13.64 5.36 12.78
CA GLN A 112 12.24 5.06 13.08
C GLN A 112 11.37 5.69 11.99
N ARG A 113 10.89 4.87 11.03
CA ARG A 113 10.08 5.38 9.92
C ARG A 113 8.73 5.85 10.38
N ALA A 114 8.08 5.09 11.29
CA ALA A 114 6.79 5.45 11.83
C ALA A 114 6.61 4.96 13.27
N VAL A 115 5.98 5.78 14.10
CA VAL A 115 5.29 5.39 15.33
C VAL A 115 3.89 5.98 15.29
N GLU A 116 2.91 5.15 14.94
CA GLU A 116 1.54 5.59 14.75
C GLU A 116 0.71 5.26 15.98
N VAL A 117 0.02 6.25 16.51
CA VAL A 117 -1.04 6.08 17.50
C VAL A 117 -2.37 6.27 16.80
N ASN A 118 -3.16 5.22 16.71
CA ASN A 118 -4.48 5.25 16.10
C ASN A 118 -5.57 5.10 17.15
N ALA A 119 -6.67 5.81 16.96
CA ALA A 119 -7.87 5.70 17.78
C ALA A 119 -9.10 5.80 16.88
N ALA A 120 -10.10 4.94 17.11
CA ALA A 120 -11.35 4.94 16.37
C ALA A 120 -12.53 4.66 17.30
N ALA A 121 -13.63 5.39 17.08
CA ALA A 121 -14.87 5.18 17.82
C ALA A 121 -16.10 5.52 16.97
N SER A 122 -17.24 4.94 17.30
CA SER A 122 -18.53 5.44 16.82
C SER A 122 -18.83 6.78 17.50
N VAL A 123 -19.16 7.78 16.70
CA VAL A 123 -19.63 9.08 17.21
C VAL A 123 -21.10 8.96 17.61
N ASP A 124 -21.87 8.33 16.75
CA ASP A 124 -23.27 7.98 16.91
C ASP A 124 -23.62 6.78 16.02
N PRO A 125 -24.88 6.32 15.93
CA PRO A 125 -25.24 5.22 15.03
C PRO A 125 -25.03 5.50 13.53
N PHE A 126 -24.83 6.77 13.15
CA PHE A 126 -24.75 7.19 11.74
C PHE A 126 -23.32 7.51 11.29
N ALA A 127 -22.38 7.65 12.24
CA ALA A 127 -21.02 8.05 11.94
C ALA A 127 -19.99 7.44 12.90
N LYS A 128 -18.80 7.16 12.38
CA LYS A 128 -17.58 6.83 13.12
C LYS A 128 -16.52 7.87 12.84
N ALA A 129 -15.63 8.10 13.80
CA ALA A 129 -14.45 8.93 13.64
C ALA A 129 -13.19 8.11 13.96
N TYR A 130 -12.11 8.48 13.30
CA TYR A 130 -10.80 7.91 13.60
C TYR A 130 -9.71 8.98 13.45
N VAL A 131 -8.61 8.76 14.16
CA VAL A 131 -7.42 9.59 14.13
C VAL A 131 -6.18 8.72 14.09
N VAL A 132 -5.21 9.08 13.27
CA VAL A 132 -3.86 8.52 13.24
C VAL A 132 -2.87 9.66 13.44
N ILE A 133 -2.09 9.56 14.51
CA ILE A 133 -1.00 10.50 14.82
C ILE A 133 0.30 9.72 14.58
N ASN A 134 1.15 10.23 13.70
CA ASN A 134 2.40 9.60 13.34
C ASN A 134 3.60 10.43 13.80
N ALA A 135 4.53 9.78 14.49
CA ALA A 135 5.86 10.31 14.79
C ALA A 135 6.87 9.63 13.87
N THR A 136 7.60 10.43 13.11
CA THR A 136 8.63 9.97 12.16
C THR A 136 9.97 10.53 12.54
N ALA A 137 11.06 9.82 12.21
CA ALA A 137 12.41 10.36 12.24
C ALA A 137 12.92 10.51 10.80
N ASP A 138 13.43 11.69 10.48
CA ASP A 138 14.06 11.94 9.20
C ASP A 138 15.33 11.08 9.05
N ALA A 139 15.43 10.33 7.95
CA ALA A 139 16.51 9.39 7.73
C ALA A 139 17.87 10.06 7.51
N ALA A 140 17.91 11.31 7.09
CA ALA A 140 19.15 12.04 6.81
C ALA A 140 19.65 12.83 8.02
N THR A 141 18.73 13.45 8.78
CA THR A 141 19.08 14.35 9.90
C THR A 141 18.88 13.73 11.26
N GLY A 142 18.06 12.67 11.37
CA GLY A 142 17.62 12.07 12.64
C GLY A 142 16.63 12.94 13.43
N GLU A 143 16.19 14.06 12.88
CA GLU A 143 15.19 14.91 13.52
C GLU A 143 13.82 14.21 13.54
N SER A 144 13.14 14.31 14.68
CA SER A 144 11.81 13.70 14.84
C SER A 144 10.72 14.75 14.63
N SER A 145 9.68 14.35 13.92
CA SER A 145 8.47 15.14 13.72
C SER A 145 7.24 14.39 14.22
N LEU A 146 6.22 15.13 14.64
CA LEU A 146 4.91 14.59 15.04
C LEU A 146 3.84 15.26 14.21
N GLY A 147 3.03 14.47 13.52
CA GLY A 147 1.97 14.98 12.66
C GLY A 147 0.67 14.21 12.79
N VAL A 148 -0.42 14.84 12.38
CA VAL A 148 -1.70 14.16 12.16
C VAL A 148 -1.67 13.57 10.76
N GLU A 149 -1.60 12.26 10.66
CA GLU A 149 -1.58 11.55 9.39
C GLU A 149 -2.99 11.40 8.84
N GLU A 150 -3.92 10.93 9.68
CA GLU A 150 -5.34 10.90 9.38
C GLU A 150 -6.17 11.44 10.54
N ALA A 151 -7.26 12.14 10.26
CA ALA A 151 -8.30 12.53 11.21
C ALA A 151 -9.60 12.76 10.43
N ALA A 152 -10.49 11.78 10.44
CA ALA A 152 -11.67 11.81 9.59
C ALA A 152 -12.93 11.29 10.29
N LEU A 153 -14.05 11.83 9.83
CA LEU A 153 -15.39 11.32 10.10
C LEU A 153 -15.89 10.56 8.88
N GLN A 154 -16.55 9.43 9.13
CA GLN A 154 -17.09 8.55 8.11
C GLN A 154 -18.51 8.16 8.46
N THR A 155 -19.44 8.36 7.54
CA THR A 155 -20.85 7.94 7.71
C THR A 155 -20.98 6.41 7.61
N THR A 156 -21.94 5.83 8.33
CA THR A 156 -22.14 4.38 8.42
C THR A 156 -23.51 3.91 7.94
N ALA A 157 -24.46 4.81 7.74
CA ALA A 157 -25.88 4.47 7.54
C ALA A 157 -26.56 5.29 6.44
N LEU A 158 -25.84 5.74 5.43
CA LEU A 158 -26.46 6.41 4.29
C LEU A 158 -27.19 5.40 3.40
N PRO A 159 -28.38 5.76 2.85
CA PRO A 159 -29.12 4.88 1.97
C PRO A 159 -28.39 4.66 0.65
N GLY A 160 -28.70 3.55 -0.05
CA GLY A 160 -28.17 3.26 -1.38
C GLY A 160 -26.71 2.83 -1.40
N ASN A 161 -26.17 2.30 -0.28
CA ASN A 161 -24.78 1.89 -0.11
C ASN A 161 -23.78 3.04 -0.33
N LEU A 162 -24.20 4.24 0.02
CA LEU A 162 -23.36 5.43 -0.02
C LEU A 162 -22.64 5.59 1.31
N GLU A 163 -21.42 6.11 1.24
CA GLU A 163 -20.63 6.48 2.39
C GLU A 163 -19.86 7.77 2.09
N VAL A 164 -19.84 8.69 3.04
CA VAL A 164 -19.09 9.95 2.97
C VAL A 164 -18.01 9.93 4.02
N LYS A 165 -16.78 10.25 3.62
CA LYS A 165 -15.62 10.46 4.48
C LYS A 165 -15.19 11.93 4.35
N ALA A 166 -14.95 12.61 5.48
CA ALA A 166 -14.54 14.00 5.50
C ALA A 166 -13.50 14.25 6.58
N GLY A 167 -12.50 15.06 6.27
CA GLY A 167 -11.37 15.38 7.15
C GLY A 167 -10.03 15.21 6.44
N ARG A 168 -9.00 14.78 7.18
CA ARG A 168 -7.71 14.36 6.65
C ARG A 168 -7.70 12.84 6.55
N PHE A 169 -7.43 12.33 5.36
CA PHE A 169 -7.43 10.89 5.10
C PHE A 169 -6.65 10.57 3.82
N PHE A 170 -6.36 9.29 3.58
CA PHE A 170 -5.84 8.84 2.30
C PHE A 170 -7.00 8.65 1.30
N GLY A 171 -6.98 9.47 0.22
CA GLY A 171 -7.94 9.38 -0.87
C GLY A 171 -7.74 8.11 -1.68
N GLU A 172 -8.81 7.40 -1.99
CA GLU A 172 -8.72 6.18 -2.79
C GLU A 172 -8.31 6.49 -4.22
N PHE A 173 -7.02 6.34 -4.49
CA PHE A 173 -6.41 6.48 -5.81
C PHE A 173 -5.37 5.37 -6.01
N GLY A 174 -5.43 4.70 -7.16
CA GLY A 174 -4.53 3.60 -7.47
C GLY A 174 -4.69 2.40 -6.53
N ARG A 175 -3.65 1.57 -6.45
CA ARG A 175 -3.65 0.38 -5.60
C ARG A 175 -2.97 0.61 -4.26
N LEU A 176 -1.77 1.19 -4.27
CA LEU A 176 -0.93 1.35 -3.08
C LEU A 176 -0.92 2.80 -2.53
N GLY A 177 -1.50 3.77 -3.26
CA GLY A 177 -1.47 5.17 -2.86
C GLY A 177 -2.13 5.47 -1.51
N TYR A 178 -3.19 4.74 -1.17
CA TYR A 178 -3.97 4.92 0.06
C TYR A 178 -3.67 3.88 1.16
N ILE A 179 -2.57 3.12 1.01
CA ILE A 179 -2.11 2.11 1.98
C ILE A 179 -0.96 2.69 2.78
N HIS A 180 -0.97 2.51 4.10
CA HIS A 180 0.13 2.93 4.98
C HIS A 180 1.41 2.15 4.69
N ASP A 181 2.56 2.77 4.91
CA ASP A 181 3.87 2.21 4.57
C ASP A 181 4.14 0.85 5.21
N HIS A 182 3.75 0.67 6.47
CA HIS A 182 3.95 -0.60 7.19
C HIS A 182 3.05 -1.75 6.68
N GLU A 183 2.01 -1.44 5.89
CA GLU A 183 1.11 -2.42 5.25
C GLU A 183 1.50 -2.74 3.79
N LEU A 184 2.46 -2.02 3.23
CA LEU A 184 2.92 -2.26 1.86
C LEU A 184 3.45 -3.69 1.68
N PRO A 185 3.30 -4.28 0.47
CA PRO A 185 3.86 -5.60 0.16
C PRO A 185 5.41 -5.60 0.12
N VAL A 186 6.02 -4.44 -0.02
CA VAL A 186 7.46 -4.15 -0.13
C VAL A 186 7.88 -3.16 0.95
N VAL A 187 9.19 -2.96 1.18
CA VAL A 187 9.66 -2.02 2.22
C VAL A 187 9.43 -0.57 1.82
N ASN A 188 9.76 -0.22 0.59
CA ASN A 188 9.63 1.16 0.11
C ASN A 188 8.41 1.31 -0.79
N ARG A 189 7.77 2.46 -0.74
CA ARG A 189 6.72 2.81 -1.70
C ARG A 189 7.31 2.83 -3.12
N PRO A 190 6.56 2.36 -4.13
CA PRO A 190 7.03 2.39 -5.52
C PRO A 190 7.41 3.81 -5.99
N LEU A 191 8.54 3.92 -6.69
CA LEU A 191 9.12 5.19 -7.17
C LEU A 191 8.11 6.07 -7.92
N VAL A 192 7.24 5.45 -8.72
CA VAL A 192 6.23 6.20 -9.49
C VAL A 192 5.18 6.83 -8.58
N LEU A 193 4.82 6.22 -7.46
CA LEU A 193 3.90 6.80 -6.48
C LEU A 193 4.59 7.94 -5.73
N ASP A 194 5.83 7.75 -5.30
CA ASP A 194 6.60 8.80 -4.63
C ASP A 194 6.74 10.03 -5.52
N GLN A 195 7.02 9.86 -6.82
CA GLN A 195 7.24 10.99 -7.69
C GLN A 195 5.95 11.62 -8.23
N TYR A 196 4.92 10.82 -8.58
CA TYR A 196 3.73 11.35 -9.28
C TYR A 196 2.66 11.84 -8.31
N ILE A 197 2.58 11.27 -7.09
CA ILE A 197 1.60 11.65 -6.08
C ILE A 197 2.26 12.25 -4.83
N GLY A 198 3.54 11.99 -4.60
CA GLY A 198 4.23 12.35 -3.35
C GLY A 198 4.10 11.26 -2.29
N GLY A 199 4.00 10.00 -2.73
CA GLY A 199 3.93 8.83 -1.87
C GLY A 199 2.50 8.41 -1.53
N GLU A 200 2.03 8.80 -0.37
CA GLU A 200 0.67 8.54 0.10
C GLU A 200 -0.34 9.51 -0.52
N SER A 201 -1.55 9.03 -0.82
CA SER A 201 -2.62 9.86 -1.39
C SER A 201 -3.33 10.72 -0.33
N ARG A 202 -2.59 11.26 0.64
CA ARG A 202 -3.14 12.05 1.74
C ARG A 202 -3.80 13.34 1.26
N THR A 203 -4.97 13.65 1.82
CA THR A 203 -5.76 14.83 1.47
C THR A 203 -6.51 15.40 2.68
N ASP A 204 -6.78 16.70 2.66
CA ASP A 204 -7.76 17.34 3.53
C ASP A 204 -8.99 17.65 2.67
N GLY A 205 -10.06 16.86 2.79
CA GLY A 205 -11.17 16.96 1.85
C GLY A 205 -12.40 16.13 2.20
N VAL A 206 -13.14 15.81 1.15
CA VAL A 206 -14.34 14.97 1.23
C VAL A 206 -14.25 13.90 0.15
N GLN A 207 -14.63 12.68 0.50
CA GLN A 207 -14.73 11.54 -0.40
C GLN A 207 -16.11 10.89 -0.27
N LEU A 208 -16.72 10.60 -1.40
CA LEU A 208 -17.93 9.82 -1.52
C LEU A 208 -17.56 8.44 -2.07
N ASN A 209 -17.97 7.40 -1.38
CA ASN A 209 -17.88 6.03 -1.86
C ASN A 209 -19.26 5.48 -2.10
N TRP A 210 -19.42 4.79 -3.21
CA TRP A 210 -20.65 4.16 -3.61
C TRP A 210 -20.40 2.70 -4.00
N LEU A 211 -20.94 1.79 -3.21
CA LEU A 211 -21.04 0.39 -3.61
C LEU A 211 -22.30 0.23 -4.45
N VAL A 212 -22.11 0.07 -5.78
CA VAL A 212 -23.20 0.00 -6.75
C VAL A 212 -24.09 -1.20 -6.41
N PRO A 213 -25.43 -1.01 -6.29
CA PRO A 213 -26.34 -2.07 -5.88
C PRO A 213 -26.70 -3.01 -7.05
N VAL A 214 -25.71 -3.78 -7.51
CA VAL A 214 -25.81 -4.81 -8.55
C VAL A 214 -25.25 -6.12 -8.02
N GLU A 215 -25.49 -7.23 -8.72
CA GLU A 215 -24.99 -8.56 -8.31
C GLU A 215 -23.45 -8.66 -8.25
N HIS A 216 -22.77 -7.89 -9.09
CA HIS A 216 -21.30 -7.85 -9.11
C HIS A 216 -20.78 -6.73 -8.22
N TYR A 217 -19.66 -6.98 -7.54
CA TYR A 217 -18.99 -5.95 -6.78
C TYR A 217 -18.46 -4.86 -7.70
N ILE A 218 -18.98 -3.64 -7.58
CA ILE A 218 -18.49 -2.43 -8.24
C ILE A 218 -18.45 -1.32 -7.21
N SER A 219 -17.26 -0.80 -6.93
CA SER A 219 -17.02 0.35 -6.06
C SER A 219 -16.67 1.57 -6.90
N VAL A 220 -17.34 2.68 -6.62
CA VAL A 220 -17.06 3.98 -7.23
C VAL A 220 -16.71 4.97 -6.13
N THR A 221 -15.56 5.59 -6.26
CA THR A 221 -15.07 6.64 -5.36
C THR A 221 -14.97 7.95 -6.13
N LEU A 222 -15.42 9.05 -5.52
CA LEU A 222 -15.23 10.41 -5.99
C LEU A 222 -14.80 11.28 -4.82
N GLY A 223 -13.83 12.15 -5.03
CA GLY A 223 -13.35 13.00 -3.97
C GLY A 223 -12.89 14.38 -4.43
N ALA A 224 -12.83 15.30 -3.48
CA ALA A 224 -12.29 16.63 -3.66
C ALA A 224 -11.56 17.06 -2.38
N GLY A 225 -10.36 17.65 -2.53
CA GLY A 225 -9.56 18.08 -1.38
C GLY A 225 -8.49 19.11 -1.73
N MET A 226 -7.96 19.76 -0.70
CA MET A 226 -7.03 20.89 -0.85
C MET A 226 -5.60 20.45 -1.18
N GLN A 227 -5.26 19.22 -0.86
CA GLN A 227 -3.97 18.59 -1.10
C GLN A 227 -4.23 17.19 -1.61
N PHE A 228 -3.32 16.65 -2.40
CA PHE A 228 -3.33 15.25 -2.76
C PHE A 228 -1.89 14.77 -2.91
N GLY A 229 -1.45 13.95 -1.98
CA GLY A 229 -0.09 13.49 -1.83
C GLY A 229 0.44 13.67 -0.42
N GLY A 230 1.58 13.07 -0.12
CA GLY A 230 2.25 13.17 1.18
C GLY A 230 2.64 14.60 1.55
N ASP A 231 3.15 14.78 2.78
CA ASP A 231 3.60 16.10 3.27
C ASP A 231 4.80 16.64 2.48
N ASN A 232 5.50 15.74 1.83
CA ASN A 232 6.66 16.03 1.03
C ASN A 232 6.48 15.35 -0.33
N PRO A 233 5.70 15.90 -1.25
CA PRO A 233 5.95 15.50 -2.61
C PRO A 233 7.42 15.81 -2.86
N PRO A 234 8.22 14.79 -3.19
CA PRO A 234 9.63 14.95 -3.31
C PRO A 234 9.88 15.99 -4.37
N ASN A 235 10.11 17.24 -4.10
CA ASN A 235 10.44 18.26 -5.06
C ASN A 235 9.46 19.42 -5.22
N PHE A 236 8.34 19.45 -4.49
CA PHE A 236 7.45 20.60 -4.60
C PHE A 236 7.67 21.57 -3.44
N VAL A 237 8.19 22.74 -3.77
CA VAL A 237 8.22 23.88 -2.86
C VAL A 237 7.06 24.79 -3.23
N GLY A 238 6.09 24.99 -2.36
CA GLY A 238 4.96 25.85 -2.65
C GLY A 238 3.79 25.69 -1.70
N ASN A 239 2.79 26.54 -1.86
CA ASN A 239 1.61 26.53 -1.02
C ASN A 239 0.49 25.68 -1.64
N PHE A 240 0.45 24.41 -1.28
CA PHE A 240 -0.58 23.46 -1.76
C PHE A 240 -1.99 23.74 -1.21
N ARG A 241 -2.11 24.60 -0.20
CA ARG A 241 -3.36 24.86 0.50
C ARG A 241 -4.10 26.10 -0.03
N HIS A 242 -3.82 26.51 -1.25
CA HIS A 242 -4.53 27.62 -1.85
C HIS A 242 -5.95 27.19 -2.25
N GLY A 243 -6.97 27.95 -1.84
CA GLY A 243 -8.38 27.62 -2.09
C GLY A 243 -8.80 27.56 -3.57
N SER A 244 -7.93 27.93 -4.50
CA SER A 244 -8.11 27.74 -5.94
C SER A 244 -7.49 26.43 -6.47
N GLY A 245 -6.72 25.70 -5.66
CA GLY A 245 -5.99 24.49 -6.04
C GLY A 245 -6.64 23.20 -5.52
N VAL A 246 -7.95 23.06 -5.71
CA VAL A 246 -8.67 21.85 -5.31
C VAL A 246 -8.28 20.69 -6.23
N ASN A 247 -7.88 19.57 -5.64
CA ASN A 247 -7.68 18.32 -6.32
C ASN A 247 -9.00 17.54 -6.37
N TYR A 248 -9.33 16.99 -7.52
CA TYR A 248 -10.46 16.10 -7.74
C TYR A 248 -9.92 14.74 -8.11
N TRP A 249 -10.42 13.69 -7.47
CA TRP A 249 -10.04 12.32 -7.80
C TRP A 249 -11.25 11.42 -7.91
N GLY A 250 -11.05 10.32 -8.58
CA GLY A 250 -12.04 9.26 -8.67
C GLY A 250 -11.39 7.92 -8.93
N ARG A 251 -12.06 6.86 -8.49
CA ARG A 251 -11.68 5.48 -8.71
C ARG A 251 -12.91 4.64 -9.01
N VAL A 252 -12.75 3.71 -9.92
CA VAL A 252 -13.69 2.62 -10.13
C VAL A 252 -12.92 1.32 -9.99
N SER A 253 -13.39 0.43 -9.15
CA SER A 253 -12.81 -0.90 -8.99
C SER A 253 -13.90 -1.96 -8.95
N THR A 254 -13.53 -3.17 -9.36
CA THR A 254 -14.38 -4.34 -9.27
C THR A 254 -13.59 -5.53 -8.77
N TYR A 255 -14.26 -6.55 -8.30
CA TYR A 255 -13.70 -7.79 -7.82
C TYR A 255 -14.54 -8.95 -8.31
N PHE A 256 -13.90 -10.01 -8.78
CA PHE A 256 -14.58 -11.25 -9.15
C PHE A 256 -13.65 -12.47 -9.00
N ASP A 257 -14.26 -13.59 -8.68
CA ASP A 257 -13.58 -14.88 -8.65
C ASP A 257 -13.62 -15.51 -10.03
N VAL A 258 -12.43 -15.77 -10.60
CA VAL A 258 -12.29 -16.51 -11.86
C VAL A 258 -12.48 -18.01 -11.61
N THR A 259 -11.97 -18.46 -10.48
CA THR A 259 -12.16 -19.81 -9.93
C THR A 259 -12.30 -19.70 -8.41
N PRO A 260 -12.72 -20.77 -7.70
CA PRO A 260 -12.76 -20.74 -6.23
C PRO A 260 -11.42 -20.42 -5.55
N ASP A 261 -10.30 -20.58 -6.27
CA ASP A 261 -8.94 -20.33 -5.76
C ASP A 261 -8.31 -19.06 -6.32
N ILE A 262 -8.88 -18.44 -7.36
CA ILE A 262 -8.30 -17.30 -8.07
C ILE A 262 -9.29 -16.16 -8.12
N SER A 263 -8.88 -15.02 -7.56
CA SER A 263 -9.62 -13.75 -7.64
C SER A 263 -8.85 -12.69 -8.41
N VAL A 264 -9.58 -11.77 -9.02
CA VAL A 264 -9.06 -10.66 -9.81
C VAL A 264 -9.74 -9.37 -9.38
N GLU A 265 -8.94 -8.35 -9.16
CA GLU A 265 -9.40 -7.01 -8.77
C GLU A 265 -8.76 -5.96 -9.70
N PRO A 266 -9.41 -5.55 -10.79
CA PRO A 266 -9.00 -4.43 -11.61
C PRO A 266 -9.53 -3.11 -11.07
N GLY A 267 -8.77 -2.03 -11.30
CA GLY A 267 -9.16 -0.67 -10.95
C GLY A 267 -8.69 0.35 -11.97
N ILE A 268 -9.39 1.47 -12.04
CA ILE A 268 -9.01 2.64 -12.82
C ILE A 268 -9.19 3.87 -11.93
N SER A 269 -8.20 4.76 -11.92
CA SER A 269 -8.20 5.97 -11.11
C SER A 269 -7.84 7.19 -11.95
N GLY A 270 -8.34 8.35 -11.54
CA GLY A 270 -8.00 9.63 -12.13
C GLY A 270 -7.81 10.70 -11.05
N LEU A 271 -6.86 11.61 -11.27
CA LEU A 271 -6.62 12.79 -10.43
C LEU A 271 -6.50 14.00 -11.36
N TRP A 272 -7.17 15.07 -11.00
CA TRP A 272 -7.11 16.33 -11.70
C TRP A 272 -7.02 17.51 -10.73
N ASN A 273 -6.02 18.35 -10.93
CA ASN A 273 -5.94 19.66 -10.28
C ASN A 273 -5.85 20.74 -11.40
N PRO A 274 -6.94 21.49 -11.63
CA PRO A 274 -7.01 22.47 -12.72
C PRO A 274 -6.16 23.71 -12.50
N LYS A 275 -5.72 23.94 -11.25
CA LYS A 275 -4.95 25.12 -10.89
C LYS A 275 -4.07 24.86 -9.68
N THR A 276 -2.83 24.52 -9.93
CA THR A 276 -1.80 24.41 -8.90
C THR A 276 -0.72 25.48 -9.10
N ASP A 277 0.01 25.81 -8.05
CA ASP A 277 1.16 26.72 -8.07
C ASP A 277 2.39 26.12 -7.39
N ALA A 278 2.43 24.80 -7.34
CA ALA A 278 3.54 24.05 -6.79
C ALA A 278 4.81 24.25 -7.63
N GLN A 279 5.89 24.68 -7.00
CA GLN A 279 7.19 24.75 -7.65
C GLN A 279 7.93 23.42 -7.53
N TRP A 280 8.42 22.95 -8.65
CA TRP A 280 9.29 21.81 -8.69
C TRP A 280 10.74 22.30 -8.78
N ASP A 281 11.49 22.16 -7.70
CA ASP A 281 12.88 22.55 -7.60
C ASP A 281 13.77 21.29 -7.54
N PRO A 282 14.42 20.92 -8.64
CA PRO A 282 15.30 19.77 -8.67
C PRO A 282 16.52 19.93 -7.75
N ALA A 283 16.89 21.15 -7.37
CA ALA A 283 18.00 21.40 -6.48
C ALA A 283 17.74 20.94 -5.04
N VAL A 284 16.47 20.93 -4.61
CA VAL A 284 16.08 20.48 -3.26
C VAL A 284 16.34 18.97 -3.07
N GLN A 285 16.40 18.19 -4.14
CA GLN A 285 16.67 16.74 -4.08
C GLN A 285 18.06 16.35 -4.61
N GLY A 286 18.93 17.29 -4.89
CA GLY A 286 20.22 16.97 -5.51
C GLY A 286 20.11 16.41 -6.93
N LEU A 287 18.91 16.43 -7.54
CA LEU A 287 18.74 16.06 -8.93
C LEU A 287 19.41 17.09 -9.83
N PRO A 288 20.07 16.68 -10.93
CA PRO A 288 20.61 17.62 -11.91
C PRO A 288 19.45 18.47 -12.45
N THR A 289 19.63 19.79 -12.36
CA THR A 289 18.67 20.75 -12.89
C THR A 289 18.43 20.47 -14.37
N VAL A 290 17.18 20.41 -14.78
CA VAL A 290 16.84 20.32 -16.21
C VAL A 290 17.18 21.65 -16.87
N GLY A 291 18.44 21.80 -17.30
CA GLY A 291 18.95 23.02 -17.90
C GLY A 291 19.04 24.24 -16.97
N GLY A 292 19.02 24.06 -15.63
CA GLY A 292 19.03 25.17 -14.68
C GLY A 292 17.69 25.93 -14.57
N ASN A 293 16.62 25.40 -15.12
CA ASN A 293 15.30 26.04 -15.14
C ASN A 293 14.46 25.61 -13.93
N THR A 294 13.59 26.51 -13.45
CA THR A 294 12.57 26.24 -12.46
C THR A 294 11.23 25.97 -13.14
N TYR A 295 10.55 24.93 -12.70
CA TYR A 295 9.25 24.53 -13.23
C TYR A 295 8.18 24.78 -12.17
N THR A 296 7.16 25.58 -12.50
CA THR A 296 5.99 25.79 -11.65
C THR A 296 4.81 25.06 -12.25
N GLU A 297 4.31 24.03 -11.57
CA GLU A 297 3.15 23.29 -12.02
C GLU A 297 1.90 24.18 -12.01
N ARG A 298 1.13 24.15 -13.09
CA ARG A 298 -0.10 24.93 -13.26
C ARG A 298 -1.35 24.09 -13.40
N GLU A 299 -1.17 22.88 -13.86
CA GLU A 299 -2.24 21.91 -13.98
C GLU A 299 -1.65 20.52 -13.82
N ARG A 300 -2.29 19.69 -13.01
CA ARG A 300 -1.94 18.28 -12.82
C ARG A 300 -3.04 17.39 -13.34
N ARG A 301 -2.68 16.42 -14.15
CA ARG A 301 -3.55 15.35 -14.60
C ARG A 301 -2.83 14.02 -14.43
N LEU A 302 -3.47 13.08 -13.77
CA LEU A 302 -2.91 11.76 -13.55
C LEU A 302 -4.02 10.72 -13.78
N VAL A 303 -3.71 9.68 -14.52
CA VAL A 303 -4.59 8.53 -14.75
C VAL A 303 -3.82 7.26 -14.40
N GLY A 304 -4.48 6.35 -13.68
CA GLY A 304 -3.91 5.06 -13.28
C GLY A 304 -4.82 3.91 -13.66
N ALA A 305 -4.21 2.78 -13.97
CA ALA A 305 -4.89 1.50 -14.12
C ALA A 305 -4.14 0.46 -13.31
N ASP A 306 -4.83 -0.28 -12.47
CA ASP A 306 -4.26 -1.28 -11.58
C ASP A 306 -4.97 -2.63 -11.70
N LEU A 307 -4.24 -3.68 -11.34
CA LEU A 307 -4.72 -5.05 -11.34
C LEU A 307 -4.08 -5.80 -10.18
N VAL A 308 -4.91 -6.51 -9.42
CA VAL A 308 -4.43 -7.53 -8.47
C VAL A 308 -5.02 -8.88 -8.84
N LEU A 309 -4.14 -9.87 -8.93
CA LEU A 309 -4.50 -11.28 -9.06
C LEU A 309 -4.04 -12.01 -7.81
N SER A 310 -4.97 -12.69 -7.15
CA SER A 310 -4.68 -13.49 -5.96
C SER A 310 -5.03 -14.95 -6.20
N TRP A 311 -4.07 -15.84 -5.98
CA TRP A 311 -4.30 -17.27 -5.89
C TRP A 311 -4.21 -17.71 -4.43
N LYS A 312 -5.32 -18.25 -3.88
CA LYS A 312 -5.45 -18.69 -2.50
C LYS A 312 -6.21 -20.03 -2.49
N PRO A 313 -5.51 -21.17 -2.52
CA PRO A 313 -6.15 -22.47 -2.61
C PRO A 313 -7.02 -22.74 -1.39
N LEU A 314 -8.28 -23.16 -1.59
CA LEU A 314 -9.28 -23.36 -0.53
C LEU A 314 -8.81 -24.26 0.63
N ARG A 315 -7.98 -25.27 0.34
CA ARG A 315 -7.51 -26.23 1.35
C ARG A 315 -6.21 -25.81 2.05
N ASN A 316 -5.41 -24.91 1.46
CA ASN A 316 -4.06 -24.58 1.93
C ASN A 316 -3.78 -23.07 2.00
N ASN A 317 -4.78 -22.21 1.96
CA ASN A 317 -4.61 -20.74 1.95
C ASN A 317 -3.85 -20.17 3.16
N GLN A 318 -3.80 -20.90 4.28
CA GLN A 318 -2.98 -20.53 5.44
C GLN A 318 -1.47 -20.69 5.17
N PHE A 319 -1.10 -21.62 4.27
CA PHE A 319 0.29 -21.99 4.01
C PHE A 319 0.77 -21.57 2.62
N GLN A 320 -0.14 -21.45 1.65
CA GLN A 320 0.20 -21.11 0.29
C GLN A 320 -0.74 -20.01 -0.25
N ALA A 321 -0.15 -18.98 -0.82
CA ALA A 321 -0.86 -17.96 -1.56
C ALA A 321 0.11 -17.24 -2.50
N VAL A 322 -0.38 -16.81 -3.65
CA VAL A 322 0.34 -15.89 -4.55
C VAL A 322 -0.50 -14.65 -4.71
N THR A 323 0.13 -13.50 -4.58
CA THR A 323 -0.48 -12.21 -4.94
C THR A 323 0.41 -11.53 -5.96
N TRP A 324 -0.15 -11.23 -7.12
CA TRP A 324 0.47 -10.37 -8.12
C TRP A 324 -0.31 -9.06 -8.20
N GLY A 325 0.39 -7.95 -7.97
CA GLY A 325 -0.17 -6.61 -8.11
C GLY A 325 0.63 -5.79 -9.10
N THR A 326 -0.04 -4.98 -9.89
CA THR A 326 0.59 -4.07 -10.84
C THR A 326 -0.25 -2.82 -11.02
N GLU A 327 0.40 -1.69 -11.24
CA GLU A 327 -0.23 -0.42 -11.55
C GLU A 327 0.58 0.33 -12.61
N LEU A 328 -0.12 0.92 -13.55
CA LEU A 328 0.42 1.80 -14.59
C LEU A 328 -0.15 3.20 -14.36
N LEU A 329 0.71 4.20 -14.30
CA LEU A 329 0.36 5.60 -14.15
C LEU A 329 0.81 6.40 -15.37
N TYR A 330 -0.03 7.35 -15.79
CA TYR A 330 0.28 8.34 -16.82
C TYR A 330 -0.07 9.73 -16.30
N SER A 331 0.90 10.66 -16.33
CA SER A 331 0.71 12.07 -16.00
C SER A 331 0.82 12.94 -17.24
N ASP A 332 0.05 14.04 -17.27
CA ASP A 332 0.07 15.06 -18.31
C ASP A 332 -0.03 16.43 -17.63
N ASN A 333 1.11 16.93 -17.14
CA ASN A 333 1.17 18.13 -16.32
C ASN A 333 1.65 19.33 -17.11
N ARG A 334 1.04 20.49 -16.85
CA ARG A 334 1.44 21.77 -17.45
C ARG A 334 2.29 22.58 -16.47
N TYR A 335 3.41 23.10 -16.99
CA TYR A 335 4.37 23.89 -16.23
C TYR A 335 4.60 25.27 -16.88
N ASP A 336 4.65 26.32 -16.05
CA ASP A 336 5.34 27.55 -16.40
C ASP A 336 6.82 27.36 -16.08
N VAL A 337 7.68 27.83 -16.96
CA VAL A 337 9.12 27.63 -16.85
C VAL A 337 9.81 28.96 -16.72
N THR A 338 10.76 29.07 -15.80
CA THR A 338 11.67 30.22 -15.69
C THR A 338 13.11 29.74 -15.81
N ASP A 339 13.97 30.54 -16.42
CA ASP A 339 15.39 30.25 -16.46
C ASP A 339 16.10 30.48 -15.11
N SER A 340 17.39 30.20 -15.06
CA SER A 340 18.21 30.36 -13.85
C SER A 340 18.32 31.83 -13.36
N LEU A 341 17.93 32.80 -14.18
CA LEU A 341 17.90 34.23 -13.85
C LEU A 341 16.48 34.71 -13.49
N GLY A 342 15.49 33.81 -13.51
CA GLY A 342 14.10 34.12 -13.22
C GLY A 342 13.32 34.68 -14.41
N ALA A 343 13.89 34.69 -15.64
CA ALA A 343 13.19 35.16 -16.83
C ALA A 343 12.20 34.08 -17.32
N PRO A 344 10.96 34.46 -17.71
CA PRO A 344 9.97 33.51 -18.16
C PRO A 344 10.34 32.87 -19.50
N LEU A 345 10.19 31.57 -19.57
CA LEU A 345 10.29 30.74 -20.78
C LEU A 345 8.90 30.27 -21.23
N PRO A 346 8.73 29.77 -22.47
CA PRO A 346 7.46 29.19 -22.88
C PRO A 346 6.99 28.08 -21.94
N SER A 347 5.71 28.09 -21.57
CA SER A 347 5.10 27.03 -20.79
C SER A 347 5.21 25.67 -21.51
N ARG A 348 5.35 24.59 -20.75
CA ARG A 348 5.49 23.22 -21.28
C ARG A 348 4.41 22.33 -20.70
N THR A 349 3.92 21.42 -21.52
CA THR A 349 3.18 20.23 -21.05
C THR A 349 4.09 19.03 -21.17
N VAL A 350 4.23 18.28 -20.09
CA VAL A 350 5.08 17.09 -20.02
C VAL A 350 4.20 15.89 -19.72
N GLY A 351 4.18 14.95 -20.67
CA GLY A 351 3.55 13.65 -20.50
C GLY A 351 4.59 12.64 -20.04
N SER A 352 4.38 12.01 -18.88
CA SER A 352 5.27 11.01 -18.29
C SER A 352 4.47 9.78 -17.86
N GLN A 353 5.12 8.63 -17.86
CA GLN A 353 4.50 7.37 -17.51
C GLN A 353 5.42 6.54 -16.60
N GLY A 354 4.81 5.71 -15.77
CA GLY A 354 5.55 4.79 -14.93
C GLY A 354 4.68 3.63 -14.48
N LEU A 355 5.32 2.59 -14.00
CA LEU A 355 4.66 1.39 -13.52
C LEU A 355 5.44 0.76 -12.38
N TYR A 356 4.73 0.00 -11.58
CA TYR A 356 5.31 -1.01 -10.71
C TYR A 356 4.56 -2.34 -10.84
N SER A 357 5.24 -3.43 -10.54
CA SER A 357 4.66 -4.76 -10.53
C SER A 357 5.37 -5.62 -9.52
N TYR A 358 4.63 -6.25 -8.62
CA TYR A 358 5.17 -7.12 -7.58
C TYR A 358 4.48 -8.48 -7.59
N VAL A 359 5.23 -9.51 -7.19
CA VAL A 359 4.70 -10.86 -6.93
C VAL A 359 5.17 -11.27 -5.55
N ILE A 360 4.22 -11.60 -4.68
CA ILE A 360 4.48 -12.14 -3.35
C ILE A 360 3.97 -13.59 -3.30
N TYR A 361 4.85 -14.51 -2.95
CA TYR A 361 4.51 -15.91 -2.69
C TYR A 361 4.65 -16.24 -1.21
N LYS A 362 3.58 -16.70 -0.61
CA LYS A 362 3.53 -17.27 0.73
C LYS A 362 3.67 -18.78 0.60
N TRP A 363 4.72 -19.37 1.18
CA TRP A 363 4.97 -20.82 1.17
C TRP A 363 4.81 -21.46 2.55
N HIS A 364 4.65 -20.67 3.59
CA HIS A 364 4.43 -21.12 4.95
C HIS A 364 3.60 -20.10 5.70
N ARG A 365 2.96 -20.51 6.80
CA ARG A 365 2.13 -19.63 7.63
C ARG A 365 2.85 -18.32 8.03
N GLN A 366 4.15 -18.42 8.30
CA GLN A 366 4.97 -17.30 8.78
C GLN A 366 5.92 -16.76 7.71
N TRP A 367 6.10 -17.44 6.57
CA TRP A 367 7.11 -17.07 5.59
C TRP A 367 6.49 -16.75 4.24
N SER A 368 6.92 -15.63 3.70
CA SER A 368 6.64 -15.23 2.33
C SER A 368 7.87 -14.57 1.72
N GLY A 369 7.91 -14.47 0.42
CA GLY A 369 8.93 -13.72 -0.28
C GLY A 369 8.39 -13.22 -1.60
N GLY A 370 9.10 -12.32 -2.22
CA GLY A 370 8.62 -11.72 -3.46
C GLY A 370 9.69 -10.97 -4.19
N VAL A 371 9.26 -10.48 -5.34
CA VAL A 371 10.03 -9.63 -6.22
C VAL A 371 9.17 -8.47 -6.68
N GLU A 372 9.81 -7.35 -6.95
CA GLU A 372 9.19 -6.17 -7.51
C GLU A 372 10.04 -5.62 -8.65
N TYR A 373 9.38 -5.09 -9.65
CA TYR A 373 9.99 -4.32 -10.71
C TYR A 373 9.29 -2.97 -10.82
N GLU A 374 10.07 -1.91 -10.95
CA GLU A 374 9.62 -0.54 -11.08
C GLU A 374 10.29 0.13 -12.27
N TRP A 375 9.54 0.99 -12.93
CA TRP A 375 10.05 1.83 -13.99
C TRP A 375 9.23 3.10 -14.10
N MET A 376 9.90 4.24 -14.27
CA MET A 376 9.22 5.52 -14.47
C MET A 376 10.02 6.47 -15.35
N GLU A 377 9.32 7.40 -15.96
CA GLU A 377 9.83 8.64 -16.54
C GLU A 377 9.71 9.75 -15.50
N ASP A 378 10.71 10.64 -15.43
CA ASP A 378 10.64 11.78 -14.54
C ASP A 378 9.48 12.72 -14.94
N ILE A 379 8.77 13.26 -13.93
CA ILE A 379 7.54 14.03 -14.13
C ILE A 379 7.75 15.37 -14.84
N VAL A 380 8.98 15.91 -14.81
CA VAL A 380 9.36 17.18 -15.45
C VAL A 380 10.22 16.95 -16.68
N ASN A 381 10.99 15.85 -16.70
CA ASN A 381 11.87 15.47 -17.79
C ASN A 381 11.64 14.02 -18.20
N ASN A 382 10.67 13.76 -19.03
CA ASN A 382 10.31 12.41 -19.50
C ASN A 382 11.41 11.68 -20.32
N HIS A 383 12.55 12.34 -20.57
CA HIS A 383 13.75 11.68 -21.11
C HIS A 383 14.60 11.02 -20.02
N ALA A 384 14.50 11.49 -18.79
CA ALA A 384 15.10 10.85 -17.62
C ALA A 384 14.24 9.66 -17.19
N LYS A 385 14.86 8.48 -17.11
CA LYS A 385 14.17 7.22 -16.80
C LYS A 385 14.88 6.50 -15.69
N THR A 386 14.12 6.06 -14.72
CA THR A 386 14.60 5.26 -13.59
C THR A 386 13.94 3.90 -13.59
N SER A 387 14.68 2.87 -13.24
CA SER A 387 14.14 1.53 -13.02
C SER A 387 14.75 0.93 -11.79
N ALA A 388 13.97 0.14 -11.05
CA ALA A 388 14.47 -0.60 -9.90
C ALA A 388 13.93 -2.03 -9.90
N CYS A 389 14.69 -2.92 -9.26
CA CYS A 389 14.31 -4.30 -9.03
C CYS A 389 14.55 -4.63 -7.57
N SER A 390 13.54 -5.16 -6.90
CA SER A 390 13.62 -5.58 -5.50
C SER A 390 13.36 -7.08 -5.35
N ALA A 391 14.05 -7.68 -4.38
CA ALA A 391 13.76 -9.04 -3.92
C ALA A 391 13.66 -9.04 -2.39
N LEU A 392 12.67 -9.73 -1.84
CA LEU A 392 12.39 -9.68 -0.41
C LEU A 392 11.98 -11.03 0.18
N VAL A 393 12.22 -11.15 1.48
CA VAL A 393 11.71 -12.24 2.32
C VAL A 393 11.12 -11.63 3.58
N THR A 394 9.93 -12.08 3.94
CA THR A 394 9.22 -11.64 5.17
C THR A 394 9.05 -12.83 6.10
N TRP A 395 9.40 -12.62 7.37
CA TRP A 395 9.10 -13.52 8.46
C TRP A 395 8.08 -12.87 9.40
N ALA A 396 6.83 -13.32 9.33
CA ALA A 396 5.77 -12.93 10.26
C ALA A 396 5.86 -13.81 11.52
N LEU A 397 6.53 -13.32 12.57
CA LEU A 397 6.64 -14.02 13.83
C LEU A 397 5.25 -14.29 14.43
N SER A 398 4.35 -13.32 14.28
CA SER A 398 2.95 -13.37 14.65
C SER A 398 2.14 -12.46 13.73
N HIS A 399 0.84 -12.35 13.96
CA HIS A 399 -0.02 -11.35 13.31
C HIS A 399 0.38 -9.90 13.65
N TRP A 400 1.09 -9.71 14.77
CA TRP A 400 1.43 -8.41 15.35
C TRP A 400 2.91 -8.03 15.22
N ASN A 401 3.73 -8.88 14.61
CA ASN A 401 5.17 -8.67 14.56
C ASN A 401 5.77 -9.35 13.33
N GLN A 402 6.44 -8.56 12.50
CA GLN A 402 7.09 -9.06 11.28
C GLN A 402 8.48 -8.45 11.08
N LEU A 403 9.36 -9.24 10.50
CA LEU A 403 10.64 -8.82 9.96
C LEU A 403 10.64 -9.03 8.45
N ARG A 404 11.11 -8.04 7.69
CA ARG A 404 11.24 -8.12 6.24
C ARG A 404 12.64 -7.69 5.83
N LEU A 405 13.33 -8.56 5.13
CA LEU A 405 14.61 -8.26 4.49
C LEU A 405 14.36 -8.02 2.99
N GLN A 406 14.81 -6.88 2.48
CA GLN A 406 14.69 -6.52 1.07
C GLN A 406 16.05 -6.05 0.54
N TYR A 407 16.38 -6.50 -0.66
CA TYR A 407 17.45 -5.96 -1.49
C TYR A 407 16.83 -5.24 -2.69
N THR A 408 17.29 -4.03 -2.97
CA THR A 408 16.85 -3.23 -4.11
C THR A 408 18.07 -2.79 -4.93
N TYR A 409 18.00 -2.99 -6.23
CA TYR A 409 18.92 -2.42 -7.21
C TYR A 409 18.18 -1.34 -8.00
N THR A 410 18.69 -0.12 -7.94
CA THR A 410 18.21 1.00 -8.76
C THR A 410 19.20 1.24 -9.90
N GLY A 411 18.71 1.15 -11.12
CA GLY A 411 19.54 1.34 -12.32
C GLY A 411 20.01 2.78 -12.51
N PRO A 412 21.06 2.98 -13.32
CA PRO A 412 21.56 4.32 -13.62
C PRO A 412 20.56 5.11 -14.44
N ASN A 413 20.51 6.42 -14.21
CA ASN A 413 19.73 7.34 -15.03
C ASN A 413 20.68 8.31 -15.72
N SER A 414 21.04 8.00 -16.96
CA SER A 414 22.00 8.80 -17.75
C SER A 414 21.51 10.22 -18.08
N ALA A 415 20.20 10.44 -18.13
CA ALA A 415 19.62 11.75 -18.45
C ALA A 415 19.62 12.69 -17.23
N SER A 416 19.52 12.14 -16.01
CA SER A 416 19.65 12.89 -14.77
C SER A 416 21.04 12.81 -14.13
N GLY A 417 21.95 12.00 -14.72
CA GLY A 417 23.32 11.83 -14.20
C GLY A 417 23.41 11.02 -12.91
N LEU A 418 22.34 10.29 -12.54
CA LEU A 418 22.32 9.45 -11.34
C LEU A 418 23.05 8.14 -11.59
N ASP A 419 23.90 7.77 -10.64
CA ASP A 419 24.60 6.49 -10.60
C ASP A 419 23.69 5.35 -10.12
N PRO A 420 24.00 4.08 -10.48
CA PRO A 420 23.28 2.93 -9.93
C PRO A 420 23.48 2.80 -8.43
N ASP A 421 22.43 2.40 -7.72
CA ASP A 421 22.45 2.17 -6.27
C ASP A 421 22.10 0.73 -5.90
N HIS A 422 22.73 0.23 -4.84
CA HIS A 422 22.41 -1.04 -4.20
C HIS A 422 21.99 -0.76 -2.77
N ALA A 423 20.81 -1.15 -2.41
CA ALA A 423 20.27 -0.95 -1.08
C ALA A 423 19.81 -2.28 -0.46
N VAL A 424 20.05 -2.43 0.83
CA VAL A 424 19.54 -3.51 1.66
C VAL A 424 18.75 -2.90 2.80
N TYR A 425 17.57 -3.40 3.05
CA TYR A 425 16.68 -2.94 4.12
C TYR A 425 16.28 -4.11 5.00
N LEU A 426 16.33 -3.92 6.31
CA LEU A 426 15.68 -4.76 7.29
C LEU A 426 14.62 -3.93 8.00
N GLN A 427 13.36 -4.20 7.66
CA GLN A 427 12.18 -3.59 8.28
C GLN A 427 11.75 -4.45 9.46
N TRP A 428 11.54 -3.82 10.60
CA TRP A 428 10.88 -4.42 11.75
C TRP A 428 9.60 -3.65 12.05
N ALA A 429 8.46 -4.28 11.77
CA ALA A 429 7.15 -3.70 12.05
C ALA A 429 6.42 -4.50 13.13
N TRP A 430 5.78 -3.78 14.06
CA TRP A 430 5.01 -4.36 15.14
C TRP A 430 3.76 -3.53 15.45
N ILE A 431 2.72 -4.20 15.95
CA ILE A 431 1.40 -3.61 16.23
C ILE A 431 0.98 -3.99 17.65
N ILE A 432 0.40 -3.06 18.40
CA ILE A 432 -0.19 -3.27 19.71
C ILE A 432 -1.62 -2.76 19.69
N GLY A 433 -2.58 -3.53 20.18
CA GLY A 433 -3.98 -3.13 20.29
C GLY A 433 -4.75 -3.26 18.96
N SER A 434 -5.72 -2.40 18.75
CA SER A 434 -6.57 -2.41 17.55
C SER A 434 -6.00 -1.47 16.52
N HIS A 435 -5.63 -2.02 15.38
CA HIS A 435 -5.16 -1.25 14.23
C HIS A 435 -6.35 -0.98 13.30
N ALA A 436 -6.97 0.17 13.48
CA ALA A 436 -8.16 0.57 12.74
C ALA A 436 -7.79 1.70 11.77
N HIS A 437 -7.56 1.37 10.52
CA HIS A 437 -7.51 2.34 9.44
C HIS A 437 -8.85 2.31 8.68
N GLY A 438 -9.44 3.46 8.43
CA GLY A 438 -10.70 3.70 7.74
C GLY A 438 -11.29 2.57 6.91
N TRP A 439 -11.18 2.65 5.59
CA TRP A 439 -11.74 1.70 4.62
C TRP A 439 -10.98 0.39 4.43
N GLN A 440 -9.72 0.32 4.83
CA GLN A 440 -8.85 -0.83 4.58
C GLN A 440 -9.28 -2.11 5.30
N GLN A 441 -10.27 -2.02 6.18
CA GLN A 441 -10.82 -3.17 6.94
C GLN A 441 -11.99 -3.88 6.22
N ARG A 442 -12.20 -3.65 4.94
CA ARG A 442 -13.22 -4.38 4.17
C ARG A 442 -12.70 -5.68 3.59
#